data_40cc34a377fb258ee5a37aa912ccb6a0
#
_entry.id   40cc34a377fb258ee5a37aa912ccb6a0
#
_cell.length_a   1.000
_cell.length_b   1.000
_cell.length_c   1.000
_cell.angle_alpha   90.00
_cell.angle_beta   90.00
_cell.angle_gamma   90.00
#
_symmetry.space_group_name_H-M   'P 1'
#
loop_
_entity.id
_entity.type
_entity.pdbx_description
1 polymer ?
#
loop_
_entity_poly.entity_id
_entity_poly.type
_entity_poly.pdbx_seq_one_letter_code
_entity_poly.pdbx_strand_id
1 'polypeptide(L)'
;MDAINLKEKEVFKKEDRGFANLVEEEYLQINQVCLEPSQQVLRHNVNPNVTLTVVYGEGTFHIGDEVTRMGSGKLLRVPFQSPMSIKNELNQRLAFLVMKAPQLNEIQVETKA
;
A
#
# COMPACT_ATOMS: atom_id res chain seq x y z
N MET A 1 17.55 -14.37 13.59
CA MET A 1 16.90 -13.20 12.96
C MET A 1 17.04 -13.32 11.45
N ASP A 2 15.91 -13.30 10.74
CA ASP A 2 15.90 -13.51 9.30
C ASP A 2 15.35 -12.28 8.60
N ALA A 3 16.01 -11.87 7.54
CA ALA A 3 15.51 -10.80 6.70
C ALA A 3 14.42 -11.35 5.78
N ILE A 4 13.40 -10.54 5.53
CA ILE A 4 12.35 -10.89 4.60
C ILE A 4 12.80 -10.48 3.20
N ASN A 5 12.80 -11.43 2.27
CA ASN A 5 13.12 -11.15 0.88
C ASN A 5 11.84 -10.74 0.17
N LEU A 6 11.72 -9.46 -0.15
CA LEU A 6 10.48 -8.93 -0.73
C LEU A 6 10.16 -9.56 -2.07
N LYS A 7 11.19 -9.86 -2.86
CA LYS A 7 10.98 -10.46 -4.18
C LYS A 7 10.35 -11.84 -4.06
N GLU A 8 10.77 -12.61 -3.06
CA GLU A 8 10.24 -13.96 -2.86
C GLU A 8 8.81 -13.95 -2.32
N LYS A 9 8.38 -12.84 -1.77
CA LYS A 9 7.04 -12.72 -1.19
C LYS A 9 6.05 -12.09 -2.16
N GLU A 10 6.47 -11.76 -3.37
CA GLU A 10 5.57 -11.14 -4.33
C GLU A 10 4.45 -12.09 -4.72
N VAL A 11 3.25 -11.52 -4.82
CA VAL A 11 2.07 -12.21 -5.33
C VAL A 11 1.49 -11.31 -6.41
N PHE A 12 1.57 -11.76 -7.65
CA PHE A 12 0.92 -11.08 -8.77
C PHE A 12 -0.25 -11.94 -9.22
N LYS A 13 -1.38 -11.32 -9.50
CA LYS A 13 -2.56 -12.01 -10.00
C LYS A 13 -2.94 -11.42 -11.35
N LYS A 14 -3.50 -12.25 -12.20
CA LYS A 14 -3.85 -11.83 -13.53
C LYS A 14 -5.04 -10.89 -13.56
N GLU A 15 -6.01 -11.12 -12.69
CA GLU A 15 -7.30 -10.42 -12.76
C GLU A 15 -7.44 -9.27 -11.77
N ASP A 16 -6.56 -9.17 -10.80
CA ASP A 16 -6.63 -8.15 -9.77
C ASP A 16 -5.28 -8.02 -9.11
N ARG A 17 -5.15 -7.05 -8.22
CA ARG A 17 -3.92 -6.84 -7.48
C ARG A 17 -3.52 -8.08 -6.69
N GLY A 18 -2.23 -8.30 -6.58
CA GLY A 18 -1.68 -9.29 -5.68
C GLY A 18 -1.39 -8.67 -4.32
N PHE A 19 -1.34 -9.51 -3.31
CA PHE A 19 -1.23 -9.02 -1.93
C PHE A 19 -0.54 -10.08 -1.08
N ALA A 20 0.41 -9.65 -0.25
CA ALA A 20 1.06 -10.51 0.71
C ALA A 20 1.22 -9.76 2.03
N ASN A 21 0.79 -10.40 3.12
CA ASN A 21 1.02 -9.84 4.45
C ASN A 21 2.42 -10.26 4.90
N LEU A 22 3.26 -9.29 5.20
CA LEU A 22 4.66 -9.53 5.56
C LEU A 22 4.88 -9.50 7.07
N VAL A 23 4.22 -8.56 7.74
CA VAL A 23 4.33 -8.39 9.19
C VAL A 23 2.94 -8.16 9.75
N GLU A 24 2.60 -8.90 10.78
CA GLU A 24 1.32 -8.76 11.45
C GLU A 24 1.57 -8.80 12.95
N GLU A 25 1.68 -7.63 13.55
CA GLU A 25 1.91 -7.47 14.98
C GLU A 25 0.88 -6.53 15.55
N GLU A 26 0.78 -6.46 16.86
CA GLU A 26 -0.25 -5.65 17.51
C GLU A 26 -0.24 -4.21 17.05
N TYR A 27 0.94 -3.63 16.89
CA TYR A 27 1.06 -2.21 16.54
C TYR A 27 1.67 -1.97 15.17
N LEU A 28 1.91 -3.02 14.40
CA LEU A 28 2.56 -2.87 13.10
C LEU A 28 2.01 -3.88 12.11
N GLN A 29 1.58 -3.38 10.96
CA GLN A 29 1.19 -4.23 9.86
C GLN A 29 1.92 -3.76 8.60
N ILE A 30 2.54 -4.68 7.89
CA ILE A 30 3.19 -4.38 6.62
C ILE A 30 2.70 -5.37 5.59
N ASN A 31 2.12 -4.82 4.51
CA ASN A 31 1.65 -5.60 3.38
C ASN A 31 2.40 -5.18 2.12
N GLN A 32 2.65 -6.13 1.25
CA GLN A 32 3.19 -5.83 -0.07
C GLN A 32 2.09 -6.01 -1.10
N VAL A 33 1.86 -4.98 -1.89
CA VAL A 33 0.88 -5.00 -2.97
C VAL A 33 1.62 -5.02 -4.28
N CYS A 34 1.18 -5.89 -5.19
CA CYS A 34 1.81 -6.06 -6.49
C CYS A 34 0.77 -5.86 -7.58
N LEU A 35 1.09 -4.96 -8.52
CA LEU A 35 0.18 -4.62 -9.60
C LEU A 35 0.84 -4.92 -10.95
N GLU A 36 0.14 -5.68 -11.78
CA GLU A 36 0.49 -5.81 -13.18
C GLU A 36 0.12 -4.50 -13.91
N PRO A 37 0.62 -4.28 -15.11
CA PRO A 37 0.22 -3.10 -15.88
C PRO A 37 -1.30 -2.95 -15.93
N SER A 38 -1.77 -1.73 -15.75
CA SER A 38 -3.19 -1.33 -15.79
C SER A 38 -4.01 -1.74 -14.58
N GLN A 39 -3.44 -2.50 -13.66
CA GLN A 39 -4.17 -2.85 -12.43
C GLN A 39 -4.17 -1.69 -11.45
N GLN A 40 -5.12 -1.71 -10.54
CA GLN A 40 -5.28 -0.64 -9.58
C GLN A 40 -5.85 -1.13 -8.26
N VAL A 41 -5.62 -0.35 -7.22
CA VAL A 41 -6.33 -0.47 -5.96
C VAL A 41 -7.43 0.58 -5.99
N LEU A 42 -8.69 0.13 -5.92
CA LEU A 42 -9.82 1.04 -6.05
C LEU A 42 -9.88 2.02 -4.88
N ARG A 43 -10.51 3.17 -5.14
CA ARG A 43 -10.60 4.23 -4.14
C ARG A 43 -11.31 3.74 -2.88
N HIS A 44 -10.72 4.01 -1.76
CA HIS A 44 -11.27 3.66 -0.46
C HIS A 44 -10.68 4.62 0.58
N ASN A 45 -11.36 4.72 1.72
CA ASN A 45 -10.82 5.49 2.84
C ASN A 45 -9.79 4.64 3.56
N VAL A 46 -8.64 5.24 3.85
CA VAL A 46 -7.59 4.51 4.54
C VAL A 46 -7.66 4.77 6.03
N ASN A 47 -7.13 3.82 6.77
CA ASN A 47 -6.95 3.98 8.20
C ASN A 47 -5.89 5.03 8.46
N PRO A 48 -5.92 5.67 9.63
CA PRO A 48 -4.85 6.58 10.00
C PRO A 48 -3.52 5.83 10.08
N ASN A 49 -2.43 6.60 10.02
CA ASN A 49 -1.07 6.09 10.19
C ASN A 49 -0.60 5.16 9.08
N VAL A 50 -1.05 5.42 7.87
CA VAL A 50 -0.59 4.67 6.70
C VAL A 50 0.63 5.36 6.09
N THR A 51 1.66 4.56 5.81
CA THR A 51 2.85 5.01 5.11
C THR A 51 3.04 4.10 3.91
N LEU A 52 3.36 4.68 2.76
CA LEU A 52 3.57 3.96 1.52
C LEU A 52 5.00 4.15 1.04
N THR A 53 5.60 3.09 0.52
CA THR A 53 6.90 3.19 -0.14
C THR A 53 6.93 2.20 -1.30
N VAL A 54 7.52 2.63 -2.41
CA VAL A 54 7.57 1.81 -3.62
C VAL A 54 8.84 0.96 -3.58
N VAL A 55 8.69 -0.32 -3.85
CA VAL A 55 9.83 -1.25 -3.93
C VAL A 55 10.47 -1.15 -5.31
N TYR A 56 9.65 -1.25 -6.36
CA TYR A 56 10.10 -1.03 -7.73
C TYR A 56 8.90 -0.69 -8.61
N GLY A 57 9.20 -0.14 -9.78
CA GLY A 57 8.16 0.36 -10.67
C GLY A 57 7.77 1.78 -10.28
N GLU A 58 6.68 2.25 -10.84
CA GLU A 58 6.14 3.59 -10.53
C GLU A 58 4.64 3.49 -10.39
N GLY A 59 4.11 4.05 -9.31
CA GLY A 59 2.68 4.09 -9.08
C GLY A 59 2.14 5.50 -9.16
N THR A 60 0.88 5.62 -9.56
CA THR A 60 0.14 6.88 -9.53
C THR A 60 -0.79 6.81 -8.33
N PHE A 61 -0.52 7.65 -7.34
CA PHE A 61 -1.23 7.65 -6.07
C PHE A 61 -2.18 8.84 -6.01
N HIS A 62 -3.48 8.54 -5.91
CA HIS A 62 -4.51 9.57 -5.75
C HIS A 62 -4.88 9.60 -4.27
N ILE A 63 -4.51 10.67 -3.58
CA ILE A 63 -4.75 10.83 -2.15
C ILE A 63 -5.58 12.10 -1.95
N GLY A 64 -6.85 11.95 -1.55
CA GLY A 64 -7.74 13.09 -1.50
C GLY A 64 -7.87 13.70 -2.90
N ASP A 65 -7.52 14.97 -3.02
CA ASP A 65 -7.57 15.69 -4.30
C ASP A 65 -6.20 15.78 -4.98
N GLU A 66 -5.18 15.15 -4.40
CA GLU A 66 -3.82 15.25 -4.93
C GLU A 66 -3.43 13.98 -5.66
N VAL A 67 -2.60 14.16 -6.67
CA VAL A 67 -2.06 13.05 -7.45
C VAL A 67 -0.54 13.13 -7.38
N THR A 68 0.08 12.03 -7.00
CA THR A 68 1.53 11.94 -6.90
C THR A 68 2.01 10.70 -7.64
N ARG A 69 2.97 10.87 -8.52
CA ARG A 69 3.66 9.72 -9.14
C ARG A 69 4.91 9.43 -8.32
N MET A 70 5.09 8.17 -7.96
CA MET A 70 6.16 7.83 -7.05
C MET A 70 6.80 6.51 -7.45
N GLY A 71 8.13 6.53 -7.57
CA GLY A 71 8.92 5.33 -7.80
C GLY A 71 9.68 4.93 -6.55
N SER A 72 10.64 4.02 -6.71
CA SER A 72 11.42 3.52 -5.58
C SER A 72 12.26 4.63 -4.96
N GLY A 73 12.55 4.49 -3.68
CA GLY A 73 13.36 5.45 -2.95
C GLY A 73 12.56 6.59 -2.36
N LYS A 74 11.26 6.62 -2.54
CA LYS A 74 10.40 7.66 -2.00
C LYS A 74 9.38 7.08 -1.04
N LEU A 75 8.95 7.90 -0.11
CA LEU A 75 8.02 7.51 0.93
C LEU A 75 6.90 8.54 1.00
N LEU A 76 5.68 8.07 1.19
CA LEU A 76 4.52 8.94 1.25
C LEU A 76 3.72 8.64 2.52
N ARG A 77 3.48 9.68 3.32
CA ARG A 77 2.60 9.57 4.48
C ARG A 77 1.19 9.98 4.05
N VAL A 78 0.22 9.09 4.25
CA VAL A 78 -1.16 9.36 3.86
C VAL A 78 -1.84 10.15 4.98
N PRO A 79 -2.41 11.33 4.68
CA PRO A 79 -3.10 12.11 5.70
C PRO A 79 -4.30 11.35 6.27
N PHE A 80 -4.66 11.69 7.49
CA PHE A 80 -5.75 11.05 8.22
C PHE A 80 -7.05 11.08 7.41
N GLN A 81 -7.69 9.92 7.30
CA GLN A 81 -8.99 9.76 6.65
C GLN A 81 -9.06 10.23 5.19
N SER A 82 -7.94 10.22 4.49
CA SER A 82 -7.95 10.57 3.08
C SER A 82 -8.41 9.39 2.25
N PRO A 83 -9.30 9.60 1.26
CA PRO A 83 -9.57 8.55 0.29
C PRO A 83 -8.33 8.35 -0.58
N MET A 84 -8.06 7.09 -0.93
CA MET A 84 -6.85 6.73 -1.64
C MET A 84 -7.16 5.72 -2.73
N SER A 85 -6.54 5.90 -3.88
CA SER A 85 -6.48 4.88 -4.91
C SER A 85 -5.08 4.88 -5.51
N ILE A 86 -4.67 3.75 -6.05
CA ILE A 86 -3.33 3.59 -6.62
C ILE A 86 -3.48 2.87 -7.94
N LYS A 87 -2.81 3.37 -8.97
CA LYS A 87 -2.87 2.76 -10.28
C LYS A 87 -1.48 2.56 -10.85
N ASN A 88 -1.30 1.42 -11.52
CA ASN A 88 -0.09 1.17 -12.28
C ASN A 88 -0.37 1.54 -13.74
N GLU A 89 0.05 2.75 -14.11
CA GLU A 89 -0.21 3.28 -15.46
C GLU A 89 0.91 2.97 -16.43
N LEU A 90 2.00 2.38 -15.96
CA LEU A 90 3.11 2.04 -16.84
C LEU A 90 2.98 0.61 -17.36
N ASN A 91 3.79 0.29 -18.35
CA ASN A 91 3.79 -1.03 -18.96
C ASN A 91 4.83 -1.93 -18.31
N GLN A 92 4.91 -1.87 -16.99
CA GLN A 92 5.80 -2.71 -16.20
C GLN A 92 5.16 -2.96 -14.84
N ARG A 93 5.67 -3.96 -14.12
CA ARG A 93 5.12 -4.30 -12.81
C ARG A 93 5.45 -3.26 -11.77
N LEU A 94 4.59 -3.16 -10.77
CA LEU A 94 4.74 -2.26 -9.64
C LEU A 94 4.59 -3.06 -8.35
N ALA A 95 5.51 -2.87 -7.42
CA ALA A 95 5.40 -3.44 -6.08
C ALA A 95 5.63 -2.32 -5.07
N PHE A 96 4.74 -2.25 -4.07
CA PHE A 96 4.88 -1.24 -3.02
C PHE A 96 4.44 -1.81 -1.68
N LEU A 97 4.92 -1.19 -0.62
CA LEU A 97 4.59 -1.58 0.75
C LEU A 97 3.58 -0.61 1.32
N VAL A 98 2.62 -1.19 2.05
CA VAL A 98 1.64 -0.43 2.83
C VAL A 98 1.91 -0.74 4.29
N MET A 99 2.31 0.28 5.04
CA MET A 99 2.66 0.12 6.44
C MET A 99 1.65 0.86 7.31
N LYS A 100 1.12 0.16 8.30
CA LYS A 100 0.20 0.76 9.27
C LYS A 100 0.85 0.65 10.64
N ALA A 101 1.15 1.80 11.25
CA ALA A 101 1.83 1.86 12.53
C ALA A 101 1.39 3.10 13.30
N PRO A 102 0.62 2.92 14.37
CA PRO A 102 0.05 1.68 14.87
C PRO A 102 -1.07 1.16 14.00
N GLN A 103 -1.28 -0.15 14.08
CA GLN A 103 -2.41 -0.78 13.42
C GLN A 103 -3.65 -0.49 14.26
N LEU A 104 -4.65 0.16 13.66
CA LEU A 104 -5.78 0.70 14.41
C LEU A 104 -7.12 0.04 14.10
N ASN A 105 -7.11 -1.20 13.67
CA ASN A 105 -8.35 -1.85 13.27
C ASN A 105 -9.43 -1.80 14.35
N GLU A 106 -9.07 -2.13 15.58
CA GLU A 106 -10.04 -2.12 16.66
C GLU A 106 -10.33 -0.71 17.17
N ILE A 107 -9.29 0.12 17.21
CA ILE A 107 -9.44 1.50 17.67
C ILE A 107 -10.40 2.27 16.78
N GLN A 108 -10.39 1.97 15.49
CA GLN A 108 -11.31 2.61 14.56
C GLN A 108 -12.76 2.34 14.89
N VAL A 109 -13.05 1.10 15.28
CA VAL A 109 -14.40 0.75 15.67
C VAL A 109 -14.83 1.56 16.87
N GLU A 110 -13.94 1.77 17.82
CA GLU A 110 -14.22 2.54 19.00
C GLU A 110 -14.49 4.01 18.69
N THR A 111 -13.74 4.57 17.77
CA THR A 111 -13.90 5.99 17.47
C THR A 111 -15.21 6.32 16.78
N LYS A 112 -15.92 5.33 16.30
CA LYS A 112 -17.20 5.54 15.68
C LYS A 112 -18.33 5.67 16.67
N ALA A 113 -18.10 5.20 17.84
CA ALA A 113 -19.13 5.17 18.88
C ALA A 113 -19.45 6.55 19.46
#